data_5f41113c3976eafaefe42ba9506c78da
#
_entry.id   5f41113c3976eafaefe42ba9506c78da
#
_cell.length_a   1.000
_cell.length_b   1.000
_cell.length_c   1.000
_cell.angle_alpha   90.00
_cell.angle_beta   90.00
_cell.angle_gamma   90.00
#
_symmetry.space_group_name_H-M   'P 1'
#
loop_
_entity.id
_entity.type
_entity.pdbx_description
1 polymer ?
#
loop_
_entity_poly.entity_id
_entity_poly.type
_entity_poly.pdbx_seq_one_letter_code
_entity_poly.pdbx_strand_id
1 'polypeptide(L)'
;ADVATAERKWHEDRGWLEDERPQYHFFGATEDSWIGKLWPRGRAWANGLSTATLADNFCNRWAGGLNFLRHRYSGSEVSIDPSGDVFPCCIKTKTPIGNLTQENLIEILDSLVGDAAIEAIAMGHPERMGIQDGWSVEHFIEQSKTTTPLGQPYQNLCIGCDRFHEQVLSKRIAEITERRRARRLAAAE
;
A
#
# COMPACT_ATOMS: atom_id res chain seq x y z
N ALA A 1 5.56 -29.29 14.54
CA ALA A 1 6.35 -28.65 15.59
C ALA A 1 5.59 -27.42 16.04
N ASP A 2 5.44 -27.24 17.34
CA ASP A 2 4.83 -26.08 17.96
C ASP A 2 5.67 -24.84 17.59
N VAL A 3 4.99 -23.75 17.19
CA VAL A 3 5.64 -22.49 16.80
C VAL A 3 6.57 -21.98 17.90
N ALA A 4 6.15 -22.06 19.17
CA ALA A 4 6.96 -21.67 20.32
C ALA A 4 8.26 -22.50 20.46
N THR A 5 8.24 -23.77 20.08
CA THR A 5 9.43 -24.64 20.10
C THR A 5 10.39 -24.28 18.96
N ALA A 6 9.87 -24.00 17.78
CA ALA A 6 10.67 -23.57 16.63
C ALA A 6 11.31 -22.20 16.88
N GLU A 7 10.59 -21.27 17.49
CA GLU A 7 11.05 -19.93 17.84
C GLU A 7 12.16 -20.00 18.90
N ARG A 8 11.97 -20.77 19.96
CA ARG A 8 12.98 -20.98 21.00
C ARG A 8 14.28 -21.51 20.40
N LYS A 9 14.20 -22.56 19.57
CA LYS A 9 15.36 -23.11 18.88
C LYS A 9 16.07 -22.07 18.00
N TRP A 10 15.31 -21.25 17.29
CA TRP A 10 15.87 -20.19 16.45
C TRP A 10 16.65 -19.15 17.26
N HIS A 11 16.20 -18.82 18.48
CA HIS A 11 16.92 -17.94 19.39
C HIS A 11 18.17 -18.61 19.97
N GLU A 12 18.05 -19.88 20.38
CA GLU A 12 19.18 -20.66 20.90
C GLU A 12 20.29 -20.82 19.86
N ASP A 13 19.93 -21.13 18.61
CA ASP A 13 20.87 -21.30 17.50
C ASP A 13 21.65 -20.00 17.19
N ARG A 14 21.15 -18.83 17.61
CA ARG A 14 21.81 -17.50 17.46
C ARG A 14 22.58 -17.08 18.70
N GLY A 15 22.55 -17.87 19.76
CA GLY A 15 23.23 -17.54 21.02
C GLY A 15 22.72 -16.28 21.69
N TRP A 16 21.48 -15.88 21.46
CA TRP A 16 20.89 -14.74 22.13
C TRP A 16 20.61 -15.05 23.60
N LEU A 17 21.02 -14.16 24.48
CA LEU A 17 20.65 -14.23 25.89
C LEU A 17 19.15 -13.96 26.04
N GLU A 18 18.56 -14.49 27.13
CA GLU A 18 17.11 -14.47 27.31
C GLU A 18 16.53 -13.04 27.41
N ASP A 19 17.26 -12.15 28.03
CA ASP A 19 16.98 -10.73 28.20
C ASP A 19 17.31 -9.86 26.96
N GLU A 20 18.11 -10.38 26.02
CA GLU A 20 18.46 -9.71 24.77
C GLU A 20 17.60 -10.21 23.59
N ARG A 21 16.68 -11.13 23.84
CA ARG A 21 15.78 -11.63 22.79
C ARG A 21 14.99 -10.49 22.22
N PRO A 22 15.01 -10.30 20.87
CA PRO A 22 14.04 -9.41 20.27
C PRO A 22 12.65 -9.91 20.67
N GLN A 23 11.89 -9.06 21.30
CA GLN A 23 10.49 -9.38 21.58
C GLN A 23 9.75 -9.37 20.25
N TYR A 24 9.62 -10.53 19.61
CA TYR A 24 8.72 -10.69 18.49
C TYR A 24 7.30 -10.75 19.03
N HIS A 25 6.64 -9.65 18.95
CA HIS A 25 5.23 -9.60 19.26
C HIS A 25 4.47 -10.16 18.06
N PHE A 26 4.02 -11.39 18.19
CA PHE A 26 3.03 -11.91 17.25
C PHE A 26 1.78 -11.03 17.30
N PHE A 27 1.20 -10.81 16.15
CA PHE A 27 -0.08 -10.10 16.05
C PHE A 27 -1.08 -10.68 17.07
N GLY A 28 -1.48 -9.85 18.03
CA GLY A 28 -2.51 -10.23 19.01
C GLY A 28 -2.02 -10.85 20.31
N ALA A 29 -0.74 -10.86 20.62
CA ALA A 29 -0.24 -11.68 21.73
C ALA A 29 -0.32 -11.06 23.12
N THR A 30 -0.25 -9.74 23.31
CA THR A 30 -0.29 -9.12 24.65
C THR A 30 -0.91 -7.72 24.65
N GLU A 31 -1.41 -7.27 25.81
CA GLU A 31 -1.99 -5.93 25.98
C GLU A 31 -0.97 -4.81 25.71
N ASP A 32 0.30 -5.04 25.96
CA ASP A 32 1.40 -4.08 25.80
C ASP A 32 2.11 -4.16 24.43
N SER A 33 1.81 -5.17 23.61
CA SER A 33 2.39 -5.28 22.30
C SER A 33 1.68 -4.37 21.31
N TRP A 34 2.46 -3.66 20.49
CA TRP A 34 1.91 -2.98 19.33
C TRP A 34 1.32 -4.02 18.39
N ILE A 35 0.03 -4.19 18.45
CA ILE A 35 -0.71 -5.03 17.52
C ILE A 35 -0.89 -4.19 16.27
N GLY A 36 -0.13 -4.51 15.23
CA GLY A 36 -0.33 -3.90 13.94
C GLY A 36 -1.79 -4.10 13.51
N LYS A 37 -2.41 -3.04 13.04
CA LYS A 37 -3.75 -3.16 12.45
C LYS A 37 -3.70 -4.07 11.23
N LEU A 38 -4.74 -4.86 11.05
CA LEU A 38 -4.94 -5.67 9.84
C LEU A 38 -5.79 -4.88 8.84
N TRP A 39 -5.20 -4.54 7.72
CA TRP A 39 -5.87 -3.79 6.65
C TRP A 39 -6.79 -4.70 5.83
N PRO A 40 -7.76 -4.11 5.07
CA PRO A 40 -8.73 -4.87 4.28
C PRO A 40 -8.09 -5.46 3.01
N ARG A 41 -7.14 -6.39 3.19
CA ARG A 41 -6.38 -7.02 2.10
C ARG A 41 -6.16 -8.51 2.33
N GLY A 42 -6.07 -9.24 1.22
CA GLY A 42 -5.66 -10.63 1.17
C GLY A 42 -6.46 -11.51 2.14
N ARG A 43 -5.77 -12.42 2.81
CA ARG A 43 -6.41 -13.39 3.73
C ARG A 43 -7.03 -12.73 4.96
N ALA A 44 -6.49 -11.63 5.45
CA ALA A 44 -7.10 -10.90 6.56
C ALA A 44 -8.51 -10.41 6.19
N TRP A 45 -8.65 -9.82 4.99
CA TRP A 45 -9.96 -9.41 4.49
C TRP A 45 -10.89 -10.58 4.25
N ALA A 46 -10.42 -11.60 3.50
CA ALA A 46 -11.22 -12.76 3.13
C ALA A 46 -11.80 -13.52 4.35
N ASN A 47 -11.10 -13.49 5.49
CA ASN A 47 -11.52 -14.14 6.73
C ASN A 47 -12.15 -13.17 7.74
N GLY A 48 -12.44 -11.93 7.35
CA GLY A 48 -13.08 -10.93 8.23
C GLY A 48 -12.22 -10.47 9.41
N LEU A 49 -10.89 -10.61 9.30
CA LEU A 49 -9.94 -10.29 10.37
C LEU A 49 -9.42 -8.85 10.31
N SER A 50 -9.88 -8.04 9.36
CA SER A 50 -9.44 -6.65 9.21
C SER A 50 -9.89 -5.81 10.42
N THR A 51 -8.92 -5.18 11.07
CA THR A 51 -9.13 -4.37 12.29
C THR A 51 -8.83 -2.89 12.11
N ALA A 52 -8.17 -2.51 11.00
CA ALA A 52 -7.93 -1.11 10.67
C ALA A 52 -9.26 -0.40 10.37
N THR A 53 -9.48 0.75 10.99
CA THR A 53 -10.69 1.56 10.84
C THR A 53 -10.44 2.79 9.96
N LEU A 54 -11.42 3.66 9.82
CA LEU A 54 -11.26 4.95 9.13
C LEU A 54 -10.18 5.85 9.76
N ALA A 55 -10.00 5.77 11.08
CA ALA A 55 -8.99 6.54 11.80
C ALA A 55 -7.56 6.04 11.58
N ASP A 56 -7.41 4.81 11.08
CA ASP A 56 -6.11 4.21 10.79
C ASP A 56 -5.69 4.57 9.37
N ASN A 57 -4.95 5.66 9.23
CA ASN A 57 -4.43 6.11 7.96
C ASN A 57 -3.03 5.55 7.70
N PHE A 58 -2.94 4.54 6.85
CA PHE A 58 -1.68 3.89 6.49
C PHE A 58 -0.74 4.84 5.75
N CYS A 59 -1.26 5.61 4.79
CA CYS A 59 -0.46 6.52 3.98
C CYS A 59 0.26 7.59 4.80
N ASN A 60 -0.37 8.06 5.89
CA ASN A 60 0.24 9.06 6.77
C ASN A 60 1.35 8.47 7.66
N ARG A 61 1.23 7.21 8.05
CA ARG A 61 2.13 6.61 9.06
C ARG A 61 3.28 5.82 8.45
N TRP A 62 3.07 5.15 7.33
CA TRP A 62 3.97 4.12 6.83
C TRP A 62 4.42 4.33 5.38
N ALA A 63 3.57 4.85 4.53
CA ALA A 63 3.92 5.01 3.13
C ALA A 63 4.99 6.08 2.90
N GLY A 64 5.35 6.84 3.95
CA GLY A 64 6.41 7.84 3.89
C GLY A 64 6.24 8.84 2.76
N GLY A 65 5.06 8.86 2.22
CA GLY A 65 4.75 9.45 0.97
C GLY A 65 5.77 9.04 -0.09
N LEU A 66 5.40 8.92 -1.26
CA LEU A 66 6.24 8.67 -2.42
C LEU A 66 7.31 9.79 -2.55
N ASN A 67 8.20 9.90 -1.55
CA ASN A 67 9.23 10.95 -1.49
C ASN A 67 10.19 10.89 -2.68
N PHE A 68 10.24 9.74 -3.40
CA PHE A 68 10.94 9.64 -4.66
C PHE A 68 10.34 10.58 -5.72
N LEU A 69 9.06 10.94 -5.65
CA LEU A 69 8.46 11.96 -6.54
C LEU A 69 9.14 13.32 -6.40
N ARG A 70 9.82 13.56 -5.29
CA ARG A 70 10.62 14.76 -5.03
C ARG A 70 12.11 14.51 -5.17
N HIS A 71 12.50 13.41 -5.81
CA HIS A 71 13.88 12.94 -5.89
C HIS A 71 14.58 12.77 -4.52
N ARG A 72 13.79 12.55 -3.47
CA ARG A 72 14.25 12.29 -2.10
C ARG A 72 13.92 10.85 -1.74
N TYR A 73 14.78 9.94 -2.10
CA TYR A 73 14.55 8.50 -1.99
C TYR A 73 14.53 7.94 -0.56
N SER A 74 14.81 8.72 0.46
CA SER A 74 14.83 8.25 1.84
C SER A 74 13.43 8.12 2.42
N GLY A 75 13.09 6.94 2.93
CA GLY A 75 11.83 6.67 3.62
C GLY A 75 10.63 6.45 2.71
N SER A 76 10.85 6.17 1.42
CA SER A 76 9.79 5.93 0.45
C SER A 76 9.67 4.45 0.14
N GLU A 77 8.45 3.98 -0.01
CA GLU A 77 8.16 2.58 -0.31
C GLU A 77 7.38 2.47 -1.62
N VAL A 78 7.80 1.53 -2.45
CA VAL A 78 6.99 0.92 -3.50
C VAL A 78 6.89 -0.57 -3.22
N SER A 79 5.77 -1.17 -3.54
CA SER A 79 5.61 -2.62 -3.48
C SER A 79 5.81 -3.19 -4.88
N ILE A 80 6.61 -4.24 -4.96
CA ILE A 80 6.84 -4.98 -6.21
C ILE A 80 6.42 -6.41 -5.95
N ASP A 81 5.60 -6.97 -6.80
CA ASP A 81 5.19 -8.36 -6.68
C ASP A 81 6.07 -9.30 -7.53
N PRO A 82 5.92 -10.64 -7.38
CA PRO A 82 6.72 -11.60 -8.13
C PRO A 82 6.56 -11.53 -9.64
N SER A 83 5.48 -10.93 -10.16
CA SER A 83 5.28 -10.71 -11.61
C SER A 83 5.96 -9.44 -12.12
N GLY A 84 6.58 -8.66 -11.21
CA GLY A 84 7.23 -7.39 -11.52
C GLY A 84 6.28 -6.19 -11.49
N ASP A 85 5.01 -6.37 -11.14
CA ASP A 85 4.07 -5.27 -11.00
C ASP A 85 4.47 -4.35 -9.85
N VAL A 86 4.50 -3.05 -10.12
CA VAL A 86 4.86 -1.99 -9.17
C VAL A 86 3.60 -1.31 -8.66
N PHE A 87 3.50 -1.18 -7.34
CA PHE A 87 2.36 -0.54 -6.67
C PHE A 87 2.83 0.66 -5.84
N PRO A 88 2.01 1.70 -5.70
CA PRO A 88 2.37 2.94 -4.99
C PRO A 88 2.40 2.78 -3.46
N CYS A 89 1.99 1.65 -2.93
CA CYS A 89 2.04 1.36 -1.49
C CYS A 89 2.16 -0.15 -1.21
N CYS A 90 2.65 -0.53 -0.04
CA CYS A 90 2.83 -1.93 0.36
C CYS A 90 1.50 -2.66 0.61
N ILE A 91 0.40 -1.95 0.83
CA ILE A 91 -0.94 -2.55 0.93
C ILE A 91 -1.47 -2.98 -0.45
N LYS A 92 -0.81 -2.56 -1.53
CA LYS A 92 -1.12 -2.82 -2.93
C LYS A 92 -2.52 -2.34 -3.34
N THR A 93 -2.54 -1.30 -4.12
CA THR A 93 -3.75 -0.91 -4.86
C THR A 93 -4.08 -1.98 -5.91
N LYS A 94 -5.31 -2.00 -6.39
CA LYS A 94 -5.72 -2.98 -7.43
C LYS A 94 -5.01 -2.79 -8.76
N THR A 95 -4.63 -1.56 -9.07
CA THR A 95 -3.98 -1.23 -10.34
C THR A 95 -2.50 -0.94 -10.11
N PRO A 96 -1.59 -1.70 -10.73
CA PRO A 96 -0.17 -1.39 -10.71
C PRO A 96 0.12 -0.11 -11.50
N ILE A 97 1.16 0.62 -11.10
CA ILE A 97 1.62 1.84 -11.76
C ILE A 97 2.63 1.57 -12.88
N GLY A 98 3.09 0.36 -13.02
CA GLY A 98 4.01 -0.12 -14.05
C GLY A 98 4.47 -1.54 -13.78
N ASN A 99 5.35 -2.08 -14.64
CA ASN A 99 5.88 -3.43 -14.49
C ASN A 99 7.38 -3.48 -14.85
N LEU A 100 8.21 -3.97 -13.92
CA LEU A 100 9.68 -4.00 -14.05
C LEU A 100 10.20 -4.99 -15.10
N THR A 101 9.39 -5.93 -15.55
CA THR A 101 9.79 -6.82 -16.66
C THR A 101 9.73 -6.09 -18.01
N GLN A 102 9.09 -4.93 -18.07
CA GLN A 102 8.83 -4.16 -19.27
C GLN A 102 9.42 -2.75 -19.21
N GLU A 103 9.64 -2.19 -18.02
CA GLU A 103 9.94 -0.78 -17.80
C GLU A 103 11.01 -0.59 -16.73
N ASN A 104 11.73 0.51 -16.80
CA ASN A 104 12.65 0.93 -15.75
C ASN A 104 11.88 1.56 -14.58
N LEU A 105 12.26 1.24 -13.33
CA LEU A 105 11.60 1.77 -12.14
C LEU A 105 11.61 3.31 -12.11
N ILE A 106 12.73 3.93 -12.44
CA ILE A 106 12.85 5.39 -12.42
C ILE A 106 11.89 6.03 -13.42
N GLU A 107 11.78 5.46 -14.63
CA GLU A 107 10.84 5.96 -15.64
C GLU A 107 9.38 5.82 -15.19
N ILE A 108 9.04 4.71 -14.50
CA ILE A 108 7.72 4.51 -13.91
C ILE A 108 7.44 5.64 -12.92
N LEU A 109 8.36 5.88 -11.98
CA LEU A 109 8.19 6.84 -10.90
C LEU A 109 8.16 8.29 -11.42
N ASP A 110 9.09 8.66 -12.30
CA ASP A 110 9.18 10.02 -12.87
C ASP A 110 7.92 10.38 -13.67
N SER A 111 7.27 9.41 -14.29
CA SER A 111 6.04 9.65 -15.05
C SER A 111 4.83 10.00 -14.20
N LEU A 112 4.90 9.78 -12.89
CA LEU A 112 3.82 10.04 -11.93
C LEU A 112 3.96 11.38 -11.21
N VAL A 113 5.09 12.05 -11.38
CA VAL A 113 5.34 13.37 -10.77
C VAL A 113 4.29 14.37 -11.22
N GLY A 114 3.64 15.03 -10.25
CA GLY A 114 2.60 16.03 -10.51
C GLY A 114 1.20 15.45 -10.74
N ASP A 115 1.02 14.12 -10.72
CA ASP A 115 -0.33 13.54 -10.70
C ASP A 115 -0.96 13.76 -9.32
N ALA A 116 -2.10 14.47 -9.28
CA ALA A 116 -2.72 14.90 -8.04
C ALA A 116 -3.16 13.73 -7.13
N ALA A 117 -3.56 12.60 -7.71
CA ALA A 117 -3.95 11.44 -6.94
C ALA A 117 -2.72 10.78 -6.28
N ILE A 118 -1.64 10.65 -7.03
CA ILE A 118 -0.39 10.08 -6.53
C ILE A 118 0.23 11.02 -5.48
N GLU A 119 0.23 12.33 -5.72
CA GLU A 119 0.70 13.33 -4.74
C GLU A 119 -0.13 13.30 -3.44
N ALA A 120 -1.44 13.10 -3.50
CA ALA A 120 -2.29 12.97 -2.33
C ALA A 120 -1.91 11.74 -1.49
N ILE A 121 -1.67 10.59 -2.11
CA ILE A 121 -1.15 9.38 -1.43
C ILE A 121 0.22 9.70 -0.82
N ALA A 122 1.10 10.31 -1.59
CA ALA A 122 2.46 10.66 -1.18
C ALA A 122 2.49 11.60 0.04
N MET A 123 1.50 12.47 0.17
CA MET A 123 1.38 13.39 1.29
C MET A 123 0.62 12.81 2.49
N GLY A 124 0.18 11.56 2.41
CA GLY A 124 -0.57 10.89 3.47
C GLY A 124 -2.05 11.28 3.56
N HIS A 125 -2.60 11.83 2.50
CA HIS A 125 -3.98 12.30 2.40
C HIS A 125 -4.76 11.62 1.27
N PRO A 126 -4.92 10.28 1.30
CA PRO A 126 -5.57 9.55 0.22
C PRO A 126 -7.02 10.00 -0.03
N GLU A 127 -7.69 10.53 0.99
CA GLU A 127 -9.05 11.08 0.87
C GLU A 127 -9.14 12.29 -0.07
N ARG A 128 -8.01 12.88 -0.44
CA ARG A 128 -7.94 14.04 -1.34
C ARG A 128 -7.59 13.68 -2.78
N MET A 129 -7.32 12.41 -3.06
CA MET A 129 -6.80 11.99 -4.37
C MET A 129 -7.74 12.29 -5.54
N GLY A 130 -9.03 12.33 -5.29
CA GLY A 130 -10.05 12.52 -6.33
C GLY A 130 -10.55 13.96 -6.51
N ILE A 131 -10.04 14.95 -5.78
CA ILE A 131 -10.58 16.30 -5.82
C ILE A 131 -10.60 16.90 -7.23
N GLN A 132 -9.56 16.67 -8.02
CA GLN A 132 -9.48 17.14 -9.40
C GLN A 132 -10.36 16.33 -10.38
N ASP A 133 -10.84 15.17 -9.94
CA ASP A 133 -11.68 14.27 -10.72
C ASP A 133 -13.15 14.30 -10.26
N GLY A 134 -13.54 15.32 -9.49
CA GLY A 134 -14.90 15.50 -9.00
C GLY A 134 -15.28 14.70 -7.77
N TRP A 135 -14.32 14.03 -7.11
CA TRP A 135 -14.53 13.38 -5.84
C TRP A 135 -14.21 14.34 -4.69
N SER A 136 -15.23 14.82 -3.99
CA SER A 136 -14.98 15.54 -2.74
C SER A 136 -14.43 14.59 -1.66
N VAL A 137 -13.86 15.17 -0.59
CA VAL A 137 -13.41 14.39 0.57
C VAL A 137 -14.57 13.59 1.17
N GLU A 138 -15.75 14.19 1.29
CA GLU A 138 -16.96 13.54 1.82
C GLU A 138 -17.39 12.38 0.92
N HIS A 139 -17.32 12.57 -0.40
CA HIS A 139 -17.63 11.49 -1.34
C HIS A 139 -16.62 10.33 -1.19
N PHE A 140 -15.31 10.63 -1.08
CA PHE A 140 -14.30 9.61 -0.84
C PHE A 140 -14.55 8.83 0.46
N ILE A 141 -14.89 9.54 1.54
CA ILE A 141 -15.20 8.94 2.84
C ILE A 141 -16.45 8.05 2.74
N GLU A 142 -17.46 8.45 1.99
CA GLU A 142 -18.64 7.61 1.72
C GLU A 142 -18.25 6.36 0.92
N GLN A 143 -17.42 6.50 -0.09
CA GLN A 143 -16.87 5.39 -0.87
C GLN A 143 -15.92 4.48 -0.06
N SER A 144 -15.49 4.91 1.12
CA SER A 144 -14.68 4.09 2.04
C SER A 144 -15.49 3.12 2.88
N LYS A 145 -16.82 3.17 2.81
CA LYS A 145 -17.74 2.24 3.49
C LYS A 145 -17.94 0.98 2.66
N THR A 146 -18.04 -0.17 3.33
CA THR A 146 -18.31 -1.47 2.70
C THR A 146 -18.87 -2.44 3.72
N THR A 147 -19.07 -3.68 3.30
CA THR A 147 -19.43 -4.80 4.18
C THR A 147 -18.31 -5.84 4.10
N THR A 148 -17.88 -6.36 5.24
CA THR A 148 -16.90 -7.45 5.27
C THR A 148 -17.45 -8.72 4.62
N PRO A 149 -16.61 -9.68 4.22
CA PRO A 149 -17.06 -10.99 3.76
C PRO A 149 -17.94 -11.74 4.77
N LEU A 150 -17.87 -11.38 6.06
CA LEU A 150 -18.72 -11.95 7.13
C LEU A 150 -20.01 -11.14 7.37
N GLY A 151 -20.35 -10.19 6.50
CA GLY A 151 -21.59 -9.41 6.57
C GLY A 151 -21.57 -8.24 7.59
N GLN A 152 -20.43 -7.90 8.16
CA GLN A 152 -20.31 -6.79 9.12
C GLN A 152 -20.04 -5.45 8.42
N PRO A 153 -20.63 -4.33 8.86
CA PRO A 153 -20.28 -3.01 8.37
C PRO A 153 -18.78 -2.73 8.59
N TYR A 154 -18.15 -2.14 7.60
CA TYR A 154 -16.72 -1.82 7.65
C TYR A 154 -16.42 -0.52 6.93
N GLN A 155 -15.44 0.24 7.42
CA GLN A 155 -15.00 1.48 6.80
C GLN A 155 -13.50 1.68 6.98
N ASN A 156 -12.80 1.94 5.85
CA ASN A 156 -11.37 2.24 5.87
C ASN A 156 -10.98 2.99 4.58
N LEU A 157 -10.01 3.91 4.66
CA LEU A 157 -9.54 4.71 3.52
C LEU A 157 -9.03 3.86 2.35
N CYS A 158 -8.48 2.67 2.61
CA CYS A 158 -8.02 1.77 1.55
C CYS A 158 -9.16 1.25 0.66
N ILE A 159 -10.39 1.13 1.19
CA ILE A 159 -11.57 0.78 0.39
C ILE A 159 -11.93 1.91 -0.58
N GLY A 160 -11.93 3.16 -0.09
CA GLY A 160 -12.15 4.34 -0.94
C GLY A 160 -11.06 4.49 -2.01
N CYS A 161 -9.81 4.27 -1.61
CA CYS A 161 -8.67 4.26 -2.52
C CYS A 161 -8.85 3.23 -3.65
N ASP A 162 -9.24 2.00 -3.35
CA ASP A 162 -9.49 0.97 -4.37
C ASP A 162 -10.59 1.37 -5.34
N ARG A 163 -11.69 1.90 -4.82
CA ARG A 163 -12.81 2.33 -5.67
C ARG A 163 -12.41 3.49 -6.59
N PHE A 164 -11.63 4.43 -6.06
CA PHE A 164 -11.10 5.51 -6.89
C PHE A 164 -10.15 4.97 -7.97
N HIS A 165 -9.27 4.04 -7.62
CA HIS A 165 -8.41 3.37 -8.60
C HIS A 165 -9.22 2.66 -9.68
N GLU A 166 -10.26 1.91 -9.31
CA GLU A 166 -11.11 1.21 -10.28
C GLU A 166 -11.87 2.16 -11.21
N GLN A 167 -12.43 3.23 -10.67
CA GLN A 167 -13.35 4.09 -11.41
C GLN A 167 -12.65 5.17 -12.21
N VAL A 168 -11.51 5.67 -11.73
CA VAL A 168 -10.86 6.85 -12.26
C VAL A 168 -9.40 6.60 -12.60
N LEU A 169 -8.58 6.27 -11.61
CA LEU A 169 -7.12 6.33 -11.74
C LEU A 169 -6.56 5.25 -12.69
N SER A 170 -7.21 4.07 -12.78
CA SER A 170 -6.75 3.00 -13.68
C SER A 170 -6.67 3.43 -15.15
N LYS A 171 -7.61 4.21 -15.62
CA LYS A 171 -7.58 4.75 -17.00
C LYS A 171 -6.40 5.71 -17.20
N ARG A 172 -6.19 6.61 -16.24
CA ARG A 172 -5.08 7.57 -16.26
C ARG A 172 -3.72 6.87 -16.21
N ILE A 173 -3.58 5.86 -15.36
CA ILE A 173 -2.35 5.05 -15.31
C ILE A 173 -2.11 4.35 -16.64
N ALA A 174 -3.14 3.79 -17.28
CA ALA A 174 -3.00 3.19 -18.59
C ALA A 174 -2.49 4.18 -19.64
N GLU A 175 -3.05 5.40 -19.69
CA GLU A 175 -2.60 6.46 -20.60
C GLU A 175 -1.14 6.90 -20.31
N ILE A 176 -0.76 7.00 -19.04
CA ILE A 176 0.62 7.31 -18.64
C ILE A 176 1.55 6.20 -19.09
N THR A 177 1.17 4.95 -18.92
CA THR A 177 1.95 3.77 -19.35
C THR A 177 2.14 3.74 -20.87
N GLU A 178 1.09 3.98 -21.63
CA GLU A 178 1.19 4.05 -23.09
C GLU A 178 2.14 5.18 -23.55
N ARG A 179 2.08 6.35 -22.91
CA ARG A 179 3.01 7.44 -23.21
C ARG A 179 4.47 7.07 -22.89
N ARG A 180 4.73 6.34 -21.79
CA ARG A 180 6.07 5.83 -21.48
C ARG A 180 6.56 4.86 -22.54
N ARG A 181 5.71 3.92 -22.97
CA ARG A 181 6.03 2.94 -24.02
C ARG A 181 6.37 3.62 -25.35
N ALA A 182 5.55 4.59 -25.75
CA ALA A 182 5.78 5.36 -26.99
C ALA A 182 7.13 6.10 -26.97
N ARG A 183 7.48 6.73 -25.83
CA ARG A 183 8.78 7.42 -25.69
C ARG A 183 9.96 6.46 -25.80
N ARG A 184 9.87 5.25 -25.25
CA ARG A 184 10.95 4.25 -25.36
C ARG A 184 11.13 3.75 -26.77
N LEU A 185 10.04 3.50 -27.49
CA LEU A 185 10.12 3.10 -28.89
C LEU A 185 10.79 4.17 -29.75
N ALA A 186 10.38 5.43 -29.57
CA ALA A 186 10.98 6.55 -30.29
C ALA A 186 12.46 6.83 -29.94
N ALA A 187 12.92 6.39 -28.76
CA ALA A 187 14.32 6.54 -28.34
C ALA A 187 15.20 5.36 -28.80
N ALA A 188 14.60 4.29 -29.32
CA ALA A 188 15.31 3.10 -29.84
C ALA A 188 15.53 3.14 -31.38
N GLU A 189 14.92 4.09 -32.06
CA GLU A 189 15.11 4.43 -33.49
C GLU A 189 16.23 5.45 -33.68
#